data_f6a597a639152f1fd68db57c79c40b9d
#
_entry.id   f6a597a639152f1fd68db57c79c40b9d
#
_cell.length_a   1.000
_cell.length_b   1.000
_cell.length_c   1.000
_cell.angle_alpha   90.00
_cell.angle_beta   90.00
_cell.angle_gamma   90.00
#
_symmetry.space_group_name_H-M   'P 1'
#
loop_
_entity.id
_entity.type
_entity.pdbx_description
1 polymer ?
#
loop_
_entity_poly.entity_id
_entity_poly.type
_entity_poly.pdbx_seq_one_letter_code
_entity_poly.pdbx_strand_id
1 'polypeptide(L)'
;AFTLSGVPGNTDVLLIVKLVAFGVVCAGLSALVCIIFHKIGHLFKHFLPNQYACIAVGGAVVVLISLLLGTRDYNGAGMQVIERAIAGHAAYEAFFLKLVLTAITIGVGYKGGEIVPVLFIGATFGAAYGGFFGLAPSFAAGLGMTAVFCGVTNSPLTSILLAYELFGGQSLSLFALVIAISYMLSGYYGLYSEQKIVYSKLQPRY
;
A
#
# COMPACT_ATOMS: atom_id res chain seq x y z
N ALA A 1 4.61 -11.04 15.49
CA ALA A 1 3.45 -11.48 14.72
C ALA A 1 2.22 -10.69 15.18
N PHE A 2 1.39 -10.24 14.27
CA PHE A 2 0.14 -9.57 14.57
C PHE A 2 -1.00 -10.59 14.65
N THR A 3 -1.98 -10.33 15.50
CA THR A 3 -3.19 -11.14 15.59
C THR A 3 -4.32 -10.43 14.83
N LEU A 4 -4.93 -11.13 13.87
CA LEU A 4 -6.08 -10.62 13.13
C LEU A 4 -7.36 -11.04 13.80
N SER A 5 -8.31 -10.11 13.91
CA SER A 5 -9.67 -10.39 14.38
C SER A 5 -10.64 -10.49 13.20
N GLY A 6 -11.71 -11.30 13.38
CA GLY A 6 -12.73 -11.45 12.35
C GLY A 6 -12.30 -12.22 11.10
N VAL A 7 -11.33 -13.09 11.25
CA VAL A 7 -10.91 -14.00 10.17
C VAL A 7 -12.03 -15.01 9.92
N PRO A 8 -12.52 -15.17 8.67
CA PRO A 8 -13.60 -16.09 8.35
C PRO A 8 -13.21 -17.54 8.64
N GLY A 9 -14.05 -18.26 9.39
CA GLY A 9 -13.84 -19.70 9.67
C GLY A 9 -14.25 -20.60 8.50
N ASN A 10 -15.19 -20.16 7.68
CA ASN A 10 -15.68 -20.90 6.51
C ASN A 10 -15.44 -20.11 5.24
N THR A 11 -15.10 -20.82 4.17
CA THR A 11 -14.87 -20.22 2.86
C THR A 11 -16.09 -20.43 1.98
N ASP A 12 -16.99 -19.45 1.99
CA ASP A 12 -18.18 -19.46 1.13
C ASP A 12 -17.88 -18.77 -0.20
N VAL A 13 -18.64 -19.11 -1.23
CA VAL A 13 -18.54 -18.47 -2.56
C VAL A 13 -18.70 -16.95 -2.48
N LEU A 14 -19.58 -16.47 -1.61
CA LEU A 14 -19.79 -15.03 -1.38
C LEU A 14 -18.52 -14.37 -0.82
N LEU A 15 -17.81 -15.02 0.09
CA LEU A 15 -16.54 -14.53 0.61
C LEU A 15 -15.49 -14.42 -0.49
N ILE A 16 -15.39 -15.43 -1.35
CA ILE A 16 -14.46 -15.42 -2.49
C ILE A 16 -14.75 -14.22 -3.41
N VAL A 17 -16.01 -13.97 -3.75
CA VAL A 17 -16.40 -12.82 -4.58
C VAL A 17 -16.00 -11.49 -3.91
N LYS A 18 -16.21 -11.33 -2.61
CA LYS A 18 -15.80 -10.16 -1.84
C LYS A 18 -14.28 -9.96 -1.85
N LEU A 19 -13.53 -11.04 -1.68
CA LEU A 19 -12.06 -11.01 -1.72
C LEU A 19 -11.53 -10.68 -3.11
N VAL A 20 -12.16 -11.20 -4.16
CA VAL A 20 -11.82 -10.84 -5.54
C VAL A 20 -12.05 -9.35 -5.78
N ALA A 21 -13.23 -8.83 -5.42
CA ALA A 21 -13.54 -7.41 -5.56
C ALA A 21 -12.56 -6.53 -4.77
N PHE A 22 -12.25 -6.90 -3.54
CA PHE A 22 -11.26 -6.19 -2.72
C PHE A 22 -9.87 -6.23 -3.35
N GLY A 23 -9.44 -7.38 -3.89
CA GLY A 23 -8.15 -7.54 -4.59
C GLY A 23 -8.04 -6.64 -5.83
N VAL A 24 -9.12 -6.49 -6.61
CA VAL A 24 -9.19 -5.57 -7.76
C VAL A 24 -8.94 -4.13 -7.32
N VAL A 25 -9.57 -3.71 -6.24
CA VAL A 25 -9.40 -2.34 -5.71
C VAL A 25 -7.97 -2.14 -5.16
N CYS A 26 -7.40 -3.14 -4.48
CA CYS A 26 -6.00 -3.10 -4.04
C CYS A 26 -5.03 -3.00 -5.23
N ALA A 27 -5.30 -3.67 -6.35
CA ALA A 27 -4.50 -3.54 -7.57
C ALA A 27 -4.55 -2.12 -8.13
N GLY A 28 -5.75 -1.52 -8.19
CA GLY A 28 -5.92 -0.12 -8.60
C GLY A 28 -5.17 0.86 -7.69
N LEU A 29 -5.25 0.65 -6.38
CA LEU A 29 -4.50 1.45 -5.40
C LEU A 29 -2.99 1.29 -5.58
N SER A 30 -2.50 0.08 -5.84
CA SER A 30 -1.08 -0.19 -6.11
C SER A 30 -0.57 0.58 -7.33
N ALA A 31 -1.33 0.55 -8.43
CA ALA A 31 -1.01 1.31 -9.63
C ALA A 31 -1.01 2.82 -9.37
N LEU A 32 -1.99 3.32 -8.61
CA LEU A 32 -2.08 4.72 -8.21
C LEU A 32 -0.86 5.16 -7.40
N VAL A 33 -0.44 4.36 -6.42
CA VAL A 33 0.76 4.61 -5.60
C VAL A 33 1.99 4.74 -6.49
N CYS A 34 2.21 3.79 -7.40
CA CYS A 34 3.34 3.82 -8.34
C CYS A 34 3.32 5.07 -9.22
N ILE A 35 2.17 5.40 -9.80
CA ILE A 35 2.01 6.58 -10.67
C ILE A 35 2.33 7.86 -9.92
N ILE A 36 1.81 8.02 -8.70
CA ILE A 36 2.00 9.22 -7.88
C ILE A 36 3.47 9.36 -7.48
N PHE A 37 4.11 8.29 -7.02
CA PHE A 37 5.52 8.33 -6.63
C PHE A 37 6.43 8.74 -7.78
N HIS A 38 6.19 8.22 -9.00
CA HIS A 38 6.98 8.59 -10.18
C HIS A 38 6.69 10.02 -10.66
N LYS A 39 5.41 10.41 -10.75
CA LYS A 39 5.03 11.72 -11.29
C LYS A 39 5.44 12.89 -10.39
N ILE A 40 5.34 12.75 -9.07
CA ILE A 40 5.67 13.83 -8.13
C ILE A 40 7.14 14.21 -8.22
N GLY A 41 8.05 13.25 -8.37
CA GLY A 41 9.47 13.53 -8.56
C GLY A 41 9.78 14.34 -9.84
N HIS A 42 9.08 14.04 -10.94
CA HIS A 42 9.20 14.81 -12.17
C HIS A 42 8.63 16.23 -12.03
N LEU A 43 7.50 16.36 -11.33
CA LEU A 43 6.86 17.66 -11.10
C LEU A 43 7.76 18.62 -10.33
N PHE A 44 8.34 18.17 -9.22
CA PHE A 44 9.25 19.00 -8.42
C PHE A 44 10.51 19.42 -9.20
N LYS A 45 11.10 18.52 -9.97
CA LYS A 45 12.27 18.84 -10.80
C LYS A 45 11.96 19.86 -11.91
N HIS A 46 10.72 19.87 -12.41
CA HIS A 46 10.30 20.84 -13.43
C HIS A 46 10.18 22.24 -12.87
N PHE A 47 9.59 22.39 -11.67
CA PHE A 47 9.38 23.70 -11.04
C PHE A 47 10.62 24.24 -10.31
N LEU A 48 11.45 23.36 -9.77
CA LEU A 48 12.61 23.72 -8.97
C LEU A 48 13.86 22.98 -9.49
N PRO A 49 14.57 23.57 -10.47
CA PRO A 49 15.77 22.95 -11.06
C PRO A 49 16.94 22.85 -10.05
N ASN A 50 16.96 23.70 -9.02
CA ASN A 50 17.97 23.61 -7.96
C ASN A 50 17.57 22.58 -6.93
N GLN A 51 18.35 21.49 -6.83
CA GLN A 51 18.09 20.37 -5.94
C GLN A 51 18.01 20.76 -4.45
N TYR A 52 18.85 21.71 -4.01
CA TYR A 52 18.82 22.19 -2.62
C TYR A 52 17.53 22.95 -2.31
N ALA A 53 17.09 23.80 -3.25
CA ALA A 53 15.82 24.53 -3.12
C ALA A 53 14.63 23.53 -3.13
N CYS A 54 14.68 22.53 -3.97
CA CYS A 54 13.67 21.48 -4.06
C CYS A 54 13.50 20.75 -2.70
N ILE A 55 14.61 20.32 -2.09
CA ILE A 55 14.62 19.64 -0.81
C ILE A 55 14.11 20.55 0.30
N ALA A 56 14.56 21.83 0.36
CA ALA A 56 14.14 22.79 1.37
C ALA A 56 12.63 23.08 1.29
N VAL A 57 12.11 23.34 0.07
CA VAL A 57 10.69 23.61 -0.15
C VAL A 57 9.85 22.36 0.17
N GLY A 58 10.24 21.19 -0.30
CA GLY A 58 9.50 19.94 -0.01
C GLY A 58 9.49 19.62 1.49
N GLY A 59 10.60 19.78 2.19
CA GLY A 59 10.66 19.63 3.63
C GLY A 59 9.76 20.63 4.35
N ALA A 60 9.76 21.90 3.95
CA ALA A 60 8.87 22.92 4.51
C ALA A 60 7.38 22.57 4.28
N VAL A 61 7.02 22.08 3.11
CA VAL A 61 5.65 21.62 2.79
C VAL A 61 5.23 20.44 3.70
N VAL A 62 6.09 19.44 3.88
CA VAL A 62 5.81 18.31 4.79
C VAL A 62 5.60 18.78 6.22
N VAL A 63 6.45 19.70 6.71
CA VAL A 63 6.32 20.28 8.06
C VAL A 63 5.01 21.07 8.17
N LEU A 64 4.69 21.90 7.18
CA LEU A 64 3.47 22.70 7.17
C LEU A 64 2.22 21.81 7.21
N ILE A 65 2.16 20.78 6.37
CA ILE A 65 1.05 19.79 6.37
C ILE A 65 0.94 19.12 7.75
N SER A 66 2.06 18.70 8.34
CA SER A 66 2.06 18.05 9.65
C SER A 66 1.58 18.99 10.78
N LEU A 67 1.92 20.28 10.70
CA LEU A 67 1.44 21.29 11.64
C LEU A 67 -0.07 21.55 11.47
N LEU A 68 -0.55 21.63 10.24
CA LEU A 68 -1.98 21.84 9.94
C LEU A 68 -2.84 20.64 10.39
N LEU A 69 -2.32 19.43 10.26
CA LEU A 69 -2.99 18.20 10.72
C LEU A 69 -2.97 18.06 12.26
N GLY A 70 -2.10 18.78 12.96
CA GLY A 70 -1.96 18.66 14.42
C GLY A 70 -1.49 17.31 14.91
N THR A 71 -1.03 16.43 14.03
CA THR A 71 -0.55 15.07 14.35
C THR A 71 0.73 14.72 13.60
N ARG A 72 1.53 13.86 14.21
CA ARG A 72 2.73 13.28 13.60
C ARG A 72 2.54 11.83 13.16
N ASP A 73 1.34 11.31 13.22
CA ASP A 73 0.99 9.91 12.93
C ASP A 73 1.39 9.49 11.51
N TYR A 74 1.41 10.42 10.56
CA TYR A 74 1.74 10.18 9.16
C TYR A 74 3.21 10.39 8.82
N ASN A 75 4.02 10.87 9.78
CA ASN A 75 5.44 11.11 9.61
C ASN A 75 6.24 9.82 9.87
N GLY A 76 7.45 9.73 9.28
CA GLY A 76 8.32 8.58 9.44
C GLY A 76 7.66 7.25 9.04
N ALA A 77 7.98 6.16 9.74
CA ALA A 77 7.45 4.82 9.45
C ALA A 77 5.95 4.67 9.74
N GLY A 78 5.45 5.28 10.82
CA GLY A 78 4.04 5.23 11.21
C GLY A 78 3.60 3.86 11.76
N MET A 79 4.50 3.11 12.40
CA MET A 79 4.22 1.75 12.91
C MET A 79 3.02 1.71 13.84
N GLN A 80 2.85 2.70 14.72
CA GLN A 80 1.70 2.77 15.63
C GLN A 80 0.35 2.86 14.89
N VAL A 81 0.33 3.51 13.71
CA VAL A 81 -0.88 3.60 12.90
C VAL A 81 -1.14 2.28 12.19
N ILE A 82 -0.10 1.59 11.73
CA ILE A 82 -0.22 0.23 11.16
C ILE A 82 -0.79 -0.72 12.21
N GLU A 83 -0.28 -0.68 13.45
CA GLU A 83 -0.78 -1.50 14.54
C GLU A 83 -2.25 -1.22 14.85
N ARG A 84 -2.64 0.06 14.91
CA ARG A 84 -4.04 0.47 15.08
C ARG A 84 -4.93 -0.01 13.92
N ALA A 85 -4.44 0.08 12.69
CA ALA A 85 -5.17 -0.41 11.51
C ALA A 85 -5.37 -1.93 11.56
N ILE A 86 -4.35 -2.69 11.96
CA ILE A 86 -4.46 -4.15 12.16
C ILE A 86 -5.39 -4.49 13.32
N ALA A 87 -5.48 -3.64 14.34
CA ALA A 87 -6.50 -3.78 15.40
C ALA A 87 -7.92 -3.41 14.91
N GLY A 88 -8.09 -2.97 13.66
CA GLY A 88 -9.38 -2.63 13.06
C GLY A 88 -9.75 -1.14 13.14
N HIS A 89 -8.83 -0.27 13.55
CA HIS A 89 -9.08 1.15 13.71
C HIS A 89 -8.18 1.98 12.78
N ALA A 90 -8.75 2.56 11.75
CA ALA A 90 -8.04 3.48 10.86
C ALA A 90 -8.92 4.67 10.49
N ALA A 91 -8.31 5.85 10.40
CA ALA A 91 -8.95 7.03 9.83
C ALA A 91 -9.08 6.86 8.32
N TYR A 92 -10.19 7.30 7.74
CA TYR A 92 -10.47 7.13 6.30
C TYR A 92 -9.44 7.85 5.41
N GLU A 93 -8.92 8.98 5.87
CA GLU A 93 -7.94 9.78 5.18
C GLU A 93 -6.49 9.29 5.34
N ALA A 94 -6.22 8.37 6.27
CA ALA A 94 -4.87 7.98 6.65
C ALA A 94 -4.02 7.47 5.49
N PHE A 95 -4.58 6.60 4.64
CA PHE A 95 -3.88 6.05 3.48
C PHE A 95 -3.50 7.15 2.48
N PHE A 96 -4.41 8.11 2.26
CA PHE A 96 -4.21 9.19 1.30
C PHE A 96 -3.17 10.22 1.80
N LEU A 97 -3.26 10.62 3.07
CA LEU A 97 -2.28 11.52 3.68
C LEU A 97 -0.88 10.91 3.66
N LYS A 98 -0.77 9.63 3.99
CA LYS A 98 0.51 8.92 3.92
C LYS A 98 1.05 8.88 2.50
N LEU A 99 0.21 8.58 1.52
CA LEU A 99 0.58 8.55 0.11
C LEU A 99 1.14 9.90 -0.33
N VAL A 100 0.44 11.00 -0.04
CA VAL A 100 0.86 12.36 -0.42
C VAL A 100 2.16 12.77 0.25
N LEU A 101 2.26 12.62 1.58
CA LEU A 101 3.46 12.98 2.33
C LEU A 101 4.69 12.19 1.89
N THR A 102 4.52 10.89 1.66
CA THR A 102 5.61 10.02 1.17
C THR A 102 6.03 10.42 -0.24
N ALA A 103 5.06 10.66 -1.13
CA ALA A 103 5.33 11.05 -2.50
C ALA A 103 6.08 12.39 -2.59
N ILE A 104 5.72 13.38 -1.76
CA ILE A 104 6.45 14.64 -1.65
C ILE A 104 7.87 14.36 -1.17
N THR A 105 8.03 13.65 -0.05
CA THR A 105 9.33 13.38 0.56
C THR A 105 10.29 12.70 -0.41
N ILE A 106 9.85 11.65 -1.09
CA ILE A 106 10.68 10.94 -2.07
C ILE A 106 10.91 11.80 -3.32
N GLY A 107 9.84 12.46 -3.79
CA GLY A 107 9.85 13.25 -5.02
C GLY A 107 10.82 14.41 -4.99
N VAL A 108 11.03 15.06 -3.83
CA VAL A 108 12.00 16.15 -3.68
C VAL A 108 13.44 15.67 -3.45
N GLY A 109 13.67 14.36 -3.34
CA GLY A 109 15.00 13.76 -3.30
C GLY A 109 15.48 13.32 -1.91
N TYR A 110 14.61 13.32 -0.90
CA TYR A 110 14.96 12.66 0.37
C TYR A 110 15.10 11.16 0.14
N LYS A 111 16.21 10.61 0.62
CA LYS A 111 16.42 9.16 0.60
C LYS A 111 15.72 8.53 1.79
N GLY A 112 14.78 7.62 1.53
CA GLY A 112 14.03 6.90 2.54
C GLY A 112 13.52 5.57 2.02
N GLY A 113 13.01 4.72 2.94
CA GLY A 113 12.37 3.47 2.58
C GLY A 113 10.94 3.70 2.06
N GLU A 114 10.64 3.16 0.90
CA GLU A 114 9.31 3.25 0.26
C GLU A 114 8.38 2.11 0.71
N ILE A 115 8.94 1.01 1.17
CA ILE A 115 8.20 -0.23 1.50
C ILE A 115 7.28 -0.02 2.70
N VAL A 116 7.79 0.55 3.81
CA VAL A 116 6.96 0.73 5.02
C VAL A 116 5.79 1.69 4.79
N PRO A 117 5.95 2.82 4.08
CA PRO A 117 4.81 3.64 3.64
C PRO A 117 3.79 2.88 2.80
N VAL A 118 4.22 1.98 1.92
CA VAL A 118 3.30 1.14 1.12
C VAL A 118 2.51 0.19 2.00
N LEU A 119 3.16 -0.47 2.96
CA LEU A 119 2.49 -1.32 3.95
C LEU A 119 1.47 -0.52 4.79
N PHE A 120 1.84 0.70 5.20
CA PHE A 120 0.94 1.62 5.90
C PHE A 120 -0.30 1.95 5.05
N ILE A 121 -0.10 2.33 3.77
CA ILE A 121 -1.18 2.68 2.85
C ILE A 121 -2.13 1.49 2.69
N GLY A 122 -1.59 0.28 2.47
CA GLY A 122 -2.38 -0.94 2.32
C GLY A 122 -3.15 -1.31 3.60
N ALA A 123 -2.52 -1.25 4.76
CA ALA A 123 -3.14 -1.56 6.05
C ALA A 123 -4.28 -0.59 6.40
N THR A 124 -4.02 0.72 6.30
CA THR A 124 -5.01 1.75 6.64
C THR A 124 -6.17 1.78 5.64
N PHE A 125 -5.89 1.60 4.35
CA PHE A 125 -6.93 1.45 3.34
C PHE A 125 -7.79 0.22 3.62
N GLY A 126 -7.19 -0.93 3.90
CA GLY A 126 -7.90 -2.16 4.22
C GLY A 126 -8.80 -2.01 5.43
N ALA A 127 -8.29 -1.47 6.55
CA ALA A 127 -9.06 -1.24 7.76
C ALA A 127 -10.25 -0.29 7.55
N ALA A 128 -10.02 0.83 6.83
CA ALA A 128 -11.03 1.87 6.63
C ALA A 128 -12.12 1.44 5.64
N TYR A 129 -11.75 0.77 4.56
CA TYR A 129 -12.66 0.50 3.43
C TYR A 129 -13.07 -0.96 3.29
N GLY A 130 -12.45 -1.90 4.03
CA GLY A 130 -12.81 -3.32 3.99
C GLY A 130 -14.26 -3.59 4.35
N GLY A 131 -14.85 -2.76 5.20
CA GLY A 131 -16.27 -2.84 5.58
C GLY A 131 -17.23 -2.71 4.40
N PHE A 132 -16.92 -1.95 3.34
CA PHE A 132 -17.73 -1.85 2.13
C PHE A 132 -17.83 -3.17 1.38
N PHE A 133 -16.84 -4.05 1.54
CA PHE A 133 -16.84 -5.40 0.99
C PHE A 133 -17.38 -6.43 1.99
N GLY A 134 -17.86 -5.98 3.16
CA GLY A 134 -18.32 -6.86 4.24
C GLY A 134 -17.21 -7.73 4.83
N LEU A 135 -15.99 -7.21 4.85
CA LEU A 135 -14.82 -7.82 5.51
C LEU A 135 -14.61 -7.17 6.88
N ALA A 136 -14.17 -7.96 7.86
CA ALA A 136 -13.79 -7.40 9.16
C ALA A 136 -12.60 -6.44 9.00
N PRO A 137 -12.60 -5.25 9.62
CA PRO A 137 -11.57 -4.22 9.42
C PRO A 137 -10.15 -4.73 9.66
N SER A 138 -9.93 -5.50 10.72
CA SER A 138 -8.62 -6.08 11.04
C SER A 138 -8.14 -7.06 9.97
N PHE A 139 -9.00 -7.96 9.51
CA PHE A 139 -8.68 -8.91 8.44
C PHE A 139 -8.41 -8.18 7.12
N ALA A 140 -9.25 -7.21 6.77
CA ALA A 140 -9.08 -6.40 5.57
C ALA A 140 -7.80 -5.52 5.61
N ALA A 141 -7.37 -5.06 6.80
CA ALA A 141 -6.09 -4.38 6.98
C ALA A 141 -4.91 -5.28 6.59
N GLY A 142 -4.90 -6.53 7.08
CA GLY A 142 -3.87 -7.51 6.71
C GLY A 142 -3.85 -7.82 5.22
N LEU A 143 -5.03 -8.07 4.62
CA LEU A 143 -5.18 -8.31 3.18
C LEU A 143 -4.71 -7.10 2.36
N GLY A 144 -5.15 -5.90 2.69
CA GLY A 144 -4.77 -4.66 2.01
C GLY A 144 -3.27 -4.40 2.08
N MET A 145 -2.67 -4.60 3.28
CA MET A 145 -1.23 -4.46 3.50
C MET A 145 -0.41 -5.32 2.54
N THR A 146 -0.72 -6.60 2.44
CA THR A 146 0.04 -7.56 1.63
C THR A 146 -0.29 -7.48 0.14
N ALA A 147 -1.54 -7.21 -0.22
CA ALA A 147 -1.98 -7.09 -1.61
C ALA A 147 -1.44 -5.81 -2.27
N VAL A 148 -1.48 -4.66 -1.57
CA VAL A 148 -0.91 -3.41 -2.09
C VAL A 148 0.61 -3.53 -2.20
N PHE A 149 1.27 -4.10 -1.20
CA PHE A 149 2.70 -4.38 -1.27
C PHE A 149 3.05 -5.25 -2.49
N CYS A 150 2.30 -6.31 -2.74
CA CYS A 150 2.50 -7.18 -3.90
C CYS A 150 2.36 -6.41 -5.22
N GLY A 151 1.29 -5.63 -5.37
CA GLY A 151 1.03 -4.89 -6.60
C GLY A 151 2.08 -3.83 -6.91
N VAL A 152 2.64 -3.20 -5.86
CA VAL A 152 3.69 -2.17 -5.98
C VAL A 152 5.06 -2.78 -6.26
N THR A 153 5.40 -3.91 -5.62
CA THR A 153 6.72 -4.55 -5.76
C THR A 153 6.79 -5.61 -6.84
N ASN A 154 5.65 -6.04 -7.38
CA ASN A 154 5.53 -7.16 -8.32
C ASN A 154 6.13 -8.48 -7.80
N SER A 155 6.00 -8.75 -6.49
CA SER A 155 6.65 -9.86 -5.79
C SER A 155 5.62 -10.75 -5.08
N PRO A 156 4.85 -11.60 -5.78
CA PRO A 156 3.76 -12.36 -5.18
C PRO A 156 4.24 -13.39 -4.14
N LEU A 157 5.34 -14.10 -4.40
CA LEU A 157 5.88 -15.08 -3.44
C LEU A 157 6.36 -14.40 -2.15
N THR A 158 7.09 -13.29 -2.27
CA THR A 158 7.54 -12.51 -1.11
C THR A 158 6.34 -11.99 -0.30
N SER A 159 5.27 -11.57 -0.97
CA SER A 159 4.06 -11.07 -0.31
C SER A 159 3.31 -12.15 0.45
N ILE A 160 3.28 -13.38 -0.08
CA ILE A 160 2.68 -14.54 0.61
C ILE A 160 3.52 -14.92 1.83
N LEU A 161 4.85 -14.93 1.70
CA LEU A 161 5.75 -15.19 2.82
C LEU A 161 5.65 -14.10 3.89
N LEU A 162 5.54 -12.84 3.49
CA LEU A 162 5.30 -11.71 4.39
C LEU A 162 3.98 -11.87 5.15
N ALA A 163 2.90 -12.27 4.45
CA ALA A 163 1.62 -12.55 5.08
C ALA A 163 1.73 -13.67 6.13
N TYR A 164 2.44 -14.74 5.80
CA TYR A 164 2.70 -15.83 6.73
C TYR A 164 3.50 -15.38 7.97
N GLU A 165 4.54 -14.59 7.76
CA GLU A 165 5.42 -14.11 8.84
C GLU A 165 4.70 -13.14 9.78
N LEU A 166 3.90 -12.24 9.23
CA LEU A 166 3.20 -11.21 10.00
C LEU A 166 1.96 -11.73 10.71
N PHE A 167 1.19 -12.61 10.05
CA PHE A 167 -0.15 -13.02 10.50
C PHE A 167 -0.27 -14.52 10.80
N GLY A 168 0.80 -15.30 10.57
CA GLY A 168 0.79 -16.75 10.72
C GLY A 168 0.15 -17.46 9.53
N GLY A 169 0.05 -18.80 9.64
CA GLY A 169 -0.50 -19.65 8.57
C GLY A 169 -2.04 -19.64 8.47
N GLN A 170 -2.72 -19.00 9.43
CA GLN A 170 -4.19 -18.95 9.46
C GLN A 170 -4.71 -18.14 8.27
N SER A 171 -5.56 -18.78 7.46
CA SER A 171 -6.15 -18.17 6.25
C SER A 171 -5.16 -17.73 5.16
N LEU A 172 -3.96 -18.31 5.11
CA LEU A 172 -2.94 -17.99 4.11
C LEU A 172 -3.46 -18.16 2.66
N SER A 173 -4.38 -19.10 2.43
CA SER A 173 -5.03 -19.29 1.12
C SER A 173 -5.85 -18.06 0.69
N LEU A 174 -6.52 -17.38 1.63
CA LEU A 174 -7.29 -16.17 1.35
C LEU A 174 -6.36 -14.99 1.04
N PHE A 175 -5.25 -14.88 1.77
CA PHE A 175 -4.18 -13.92 1.45
C PHE A 175 -3.61 -14.17 0.06
N ALA A 176 -3.25 -15.42 -0.25
CA ALA A 176 -2.70 -15.79 -1.55
C ALA A 176 -3.65 -15.45 -2.70
N LEU A 177 -4.97 -15.65 -2.52
CA LEU A 177 -5.98 -15.28 -3.51
C LEU A 177 -5.95 -13.77 -3.79
N VAL A 178 -6.03 -12.93 -2.75
CA VAL A 178 -6.06 -11.46 -2.90
C VAL A 178 -4.75 -10.93 -3.46
N ILE A 179 -3.61 -11.49 -3.02
CA ILE A 179 -2.28 -11.17 -3.52
C ILE A 179 -2.16 -11.52 -5.01
N ALA A 180 -2.64 -12.69 -5.44
CA ALA A 180 -2.60 -13.10 -6.84
C ALA A 180 -3.41 -12.17 -7.74
N ILE A 181 -4.61 -11.78 -7.30
CA ILE A 181 -5.46 -10.83 -8.02
C ILE A 181 -4.79 -9.47 -8.13
N SER A 182 -4.26 -8.95 -7.02
CA SER A 182 -3.53 -7.69 -7.00
C SER A 182 -2.31 -7.72 -7.93
N TYR A 183 -1.54 -8.80 -7.92
CA TYR A 183 -0.41 -9.00 -8.82
C TYR A 183 -0.80 -8.96 -10.28
N MET A 184 -1.84 -9.70 -10.66
CA MET A 184 -2.27 -9.79 -12.08
C MET A 184 -2.80 -8.46 -12.57
N LEU A 185 -3.61 -7.76 -11.77
CA LEU A 185 -4.33 -6.56 -12.19
C LEU A 185 -3.57 -5.26 -11.96
N SER A 186 -2.50 -5.23 -11.14
CA SER A 186 -1.64 -4.04 -11.00
C SER A 186 -0.89 -3.67 -12.28
N GLY A 187 -0.98 -4.51 -13.31
CA GLY A 187 -0.35 -4.26 -14.59
C GLY A 187 1.19 -4.25 -14.52
N TYR A 188 1.80 -3.38 -15.29
CA TYR A 188 3.27 -3.25 -15.37
C TYR A 188 3.80 -2.11 -14.49
N TYR A 189 2.95 -1.52 -13.66
CA TYR A 189 3.37 -0.50 -12.70
C TYR A 189 4.19 -1.17 -11.59
N GLY A 190 5.34 -0.58 -11.28
CA GLY A 190 6.22 -1.03 -10.21
C GLY A 190 6.86 0.16 -9.50
N LEU A 191 7.26 -0.05 -8.25
CA LEU A 191 7.95 0.97 -7.46
C LEU A 191 9.34 1.25 -8.02
N TYR A 192 10.01 0.19 -8.48
CA TYR A 192 11.37 0.26 -8.95
C TYR A 192 11.41 0.42 -10.47
N SER A 193 11.92 1.58 -10.95
CA SER A 193 12.05 1.90 -12.38
C SER A 193 12.94 0.91 -13.15
N GLU A 194 13.90 0.31 -12.46
CA GLU A 194 14.83 -0.66 -13.04
C GLU A 194 14.28 -2.08 -13.13
N GLN A 195 13.11 -2.34 -12.51
CA GLN A 195 12.48 -3.65 -12.56
C GLN A 195 11.86 -3.89 -13.95
N LYS A 196 12.51 -4.70 -14.76
CA LYS A 196 11.99 -5.12 -16.06
C LYS A 196 11.09 -6.33 -15.90
N ILE A 197 9.80 -6.18 -16.21
CA ILE A 197 8.87 -7.30 -16.29
C ILE A 197 9.02 -7.92 -17.69
N VAL A 198 9.79 -9.01 -17.78
CA VAL A 198 10.15 -9.67 -19.05
C VAL A 198 8.96 -10.40 -19.65
N TYR A 199 8.09 -10.96 -18.81
CA TYR A 199 6.92 -11.74 -19.25
C TYR A 199 5.62 -10.94 -19.08
N SER A 200 4.74 -11.05 -20.08
CA SER A 200 3.40 -10.47 -19.96
C SER A 200 2.61 -11.16 -18.85
N LYS A 201 1.99 -10.39 -17.95
CA LYS A 201 1.10 -10.92 -16.91
C LYS A 201 -0.24 -11.40 -17.47
N LEU A 202 -0.67 -10.85 -18.62
CA LEU A 202 -2.01 -11.07 -19.19
C LEU A 202 -1.96 -11.76 -20.56
N GLN A 203 -0.86 -11.68 -21.29
CA GLN A 203 -0.70 -12.30 -22.61
C GLN A 203 0.59 -13.09 -22.66
N PRO A 204 0.53 -14.41 -22.89
CA PRO A 204 1.74 -15.19 -23.15
C PRO A 204 2.36 -14.68 -24.46
N ARG A 205 3.60 -14.21 -24.42
CA ARG A 205 4.43 -13.99 -25.60
C ARG A 205 5.24 -15.28 -25.82
N TYR A 206 4.85 -16.03 -26.84
CA TYR A 206 5.61 -17.15 -27.34
C TYR A 206 6.74 -16.66 -28.23
#